data_e17746fbc66421d9feb30c8e4d3fa48c
#
_entry.id   e17746fbc66421d9feb30c8e4d3fa48c
#
_cell.length_a   1.000
_cell.length_b   1.000
_cell.length_c   1.000
_cell.angle_alpha   90.00
_cell.angle_beta   90.00
_cell.angle_gamma   90.00
#
_symmetry.space_group_name_H-M   'P 1'
#
loop_
_entity.id
_entity.type
_entity.pdbx_description
1 polymer ?
#
loop_
_entity_poly.entity_id
_entity_poly.type
_entity_poly.pdbx_seq_one_letter_code
_entity_poly.pdbx_strand_id
1 'polypeptide(L)'
;MNAVTANELKTRGVSAVEGRLEDEEEVIISVRGKERYVVMTLEKYTRLREFELDMAVMEARADYEAGNIITESVEDHMKRVTDAL
;
A
#
# COMPACT_ATOMS: atom_id res chain seq x y z
N MET A 1 1.37 12.67 -13.64
CA MET A 1 1.73 12.14 -12.32
C MET A 1 2.51 13.19 -11.53
N ASN A 2 2.21 13.34 -10.27
CA ASN A 2 2.78 14.39 -9.43
C ASN A 2 4.16 13.97 -8.90
N ALA A 3 5.19 14.71 -9.22
CA ALA A 3 6.56 14.31 -8.90
C ALA A 3 7.39 15.45 -8.30
N VAL A 4 8.28 15.10 -7.39
CA VAL A 4 9.22 16.00 -6.74
C VAL A 4 10.60 15.39 -6.86
N THR A 5 11.62 16.22 -7.14
CA THR A 5 12.99 15.70 -7.15
C THR A 5 13.53 15.61 -5.73
N ALA A 6 14.49 14.71 -5.54
CA ALA A 6 15.18 14.60 -4.25
C ALA A 6 15.85 15.90 -3.84
N ASN A 7 16.39 16.64 -4.82
CA ASN A 7 17.01 17.93 -4.56
C ASN A 7 16.01 18.97 -4.08
N GLU A 8 14.82 19.00 -4.69
CA GLU A 8 13.74 19.89 -4.26
C GLU A 8 13.29 19.56 -2.85
N LEU A 9 13.17 18.28 -2.54
CA LEU A 9 12.82 17.81 -1.20
C LEU A 9 13.88 18.22 -0.17
N LYS A 10 15.14 18.08 -0.54
CA LYS A 10 16.27 18.48 0.32
C LYS A 10 16.28 19.99 0.62
N THR A 11 15.95 20.79 -0.38
CA THR A 11 15.97 22.24 -0.27
C THR A 11 14.75 22.80 0.45
N ARG A 12 13.57 22.29 0.14
CA ARG A 12 12.29 22.80 0.65
C ARG A 12 11.71 21.97 1.79
N GLY A 13 12.22 20.77 2.00
CA GLY A 13 11.73 19.87 3.03
C GLY A 13 10.31 19.37 2.77
N VAL A 14 9.59 19.10 3.84
CA VAL A 14 8.23 18.56 3.78
C VAL A 14 7.27 19.45 2.99
N SER A 15 7.50 20.76 2.98
CA SER A 15 6.63 21.70 2.25
C SER A 15 6.59 21.39 0.75
N ALA A 16 7.65 20.82 0.18
CA ALA A 16 7.67 20.43 -1.23
C ALA A 16 6.66 19.35 -1.53
N VAL A 17 6.40 18.49 -0.55
CA VAL A 17 5.47 17.37 -0.67
C VAL A 17 4.05 17.79 -0.31
N GLU A 18 3.88 18.53 0.77
CA GLU A 18 2.56 18.94 1.26
C GLU A 18 1.75 19.70 0.22
N GLY A 19 2.37 20.66 -0.47
CA GLY A 19 1.68 21.43 -1.50
C GLY A 19 1.18 20.57 -2.65
N ARG A 20 1.89 19.50 -2.97
CA ARG A 20 1.51 18.60 -4.06
C ARG A 20 0.48 17.55 -3.62
N LEU A 21 0.47 17.20 -2.34
CA LEU A 21 -0.51 16.27 -1.79
C LEU A 21 -1.91 16.86 -1.69
N GLU A 22 -2.05 18.18 -1.75
CA GLU A 22 -3.36 18.85 -1.76
C GLU A 22 -4.17 18.51 -3.01
N ASP A 23 -3.50 18.38 -4.15
CA ASP A 23 -4.16 18.09 -5.42
C ASP A 23 -4.28 16.58 -5.67
N GLU A 24 -3.24 15.85 -5.34
CA GLU A 24 -3.20 14.40 -5.51
C GLU A 24 -2.76 13.75 -4.20
N GLU A 25 -3.28 12.57 -3.92
CA GLU A 25 -3.00 11.89 -2.66
C GLU A 25 -1.62 11.24 -2.62
N GLU A 26 -0.89 11.27 -3.73
CA GLU A 26 0.44 10.67 -3.78
C GLU A 26 1.41 11.54 -4.60
N VAL A 27 2.66 11.48 -4.20
CA VAL A 27 3.75 12.21 -4.87
C VAL A 27 4.91 11.25 -5.08
N ILE A 28 5.46 11.23 -6.28
CA ILE A 28 6.63 10.41 -6.58
C ILE A 28 7.89 11.23 -6.33
N ILE A 29 8.87 10.61 -5.69
CA ILE A 29 10.17 11.24 -5.48
C ILE A 29 11.15 10.61 -6.45
N SER A 30 11.73 11.45 -7.30
CA SER A 30 12.76 11.02 -8.24
C SER A 30 14.15 11.34 -7.68
N VAL A 31 15.08 10.42 -7.94
CA VAL A 31 16.49 10.59 -7.56
C VAL A 31 17.31 10.38 -8.82
N ARG A 32 18.09 11.38 -9.19
CA ARG A 32 18.95 11.34 -10.39
C ARG A 32 18.16 10.96 -11.65
N GLY A 33 16.99 11.54 -11.81
CA GLY A 33 16.13 11.31 -12.97
C GLY A 33 15.36 10.01 -12.97
N LYS A 34 15.41 9.23 -11.90
CA LYS A 34 14.67 7.97 -11.75
C LYS A 34 13.64 8.07 -10.64
N GLU A 35 12.44 7.61 -10.91
CA GLU A 35 11.38 7.53 -9.92
C GLU A 35 11.69 6.40 -8.94
N ARG A 36 11.86 6.74 -7.67
CA ARG A 36 12.31 5.77 -6.67
C ARG A 36 11.37 5.57 -5.50
N TYR A 37 10.68 6.62 -5.09
CA TYR A 37 9.87 6.57 -3.87
C TYR A 37 8.51 7.17 -4.12
N VAL A 38 7.54 6.73 -3.33
CA VAL A 38 6.20 7.31 -3.32
C VAL A 38 5.92 7.81 -1.92
N VAL A 39 5.45 9.05 -1.83
CA VAL A 39 4.94 9.62 -0.59
C VAL A 39 3.44 9.77 -0.76
N MET A 40 2.69 9.31 0.20
CA MET A 40 1.23 9.41 0.15
C MET A 40 0.69 9.84 1.51
N THR A 41 -0.55 10.30 1.52
CA THR A 41 -1.22 10.61 2.77
C THR A 41 -1.44 9.32 3.56
N LEU A 42 -1.48 9.44 4.88
CA LEU A 42 -1.75 8.30 5.74
C LEU A 42 -3.14 7.71 5.46
N GLU A 43 -4.10 8.56 5.10
CA GLU A 43 -5.43 8.16 4.68
C GLU A 43 -5.40 7.21 3.49
N LYS A 44 -4.67 7.60 2.45
CA LYS A 44 -4.52 6.76 1.26
C LYS A 44 -3.81 5.46 1.57
N TYR A 45 -2.74 5.53 2.34
CA TYR A 45 -1.99 4.34 2.74
C TYR A 45 -2.90 3.34 3.48
N THR A 46 -3.70 3.84 4.41
CA THR A 46 -4.64 3.01 5.16
C THR A 46 -5.65 2.34 4.23
N ARG A 47 -6.22 3.08 3.27
CA ARG A 47 -7.14 2.51 2.28
C ARG A 47 -6.51 1.42 1.43
N LEU A 48 -5.26 1.63 1.01
CA LEU A 48 -4.53 0.63 0.23
C LEU A 48 -4.26 -0.63 1.05
N ARG A 49 -3.92 -0.48 2.31
CA ARG A 49 -3.70 -1.62 3.20
C ARG A 49 -5.00 -2.40 3.42
N GLU A 50 -6.10 -1.72 3.63
CA GLU A 50 -7.41 -2.37 3.77
C GLU A 50 -7.79 -3.12 2.50
N PHE A 51 -7.56 -2.51 1.34
CA PHE A 51 -7.84 -3.14 0.05
C PHE A 51 -6.99 -4.41 -0.12
N GLU A 52 -5.72 -4.38 0.21
CA GLU A 52 -4.83 -5.54 0.15
C GLU A 52 -5.33 -6.68 1.03
N LEU A 53 -5.79 -6.36 2.23
CA LEU A 53 -6.34 -7.36 3.16
C LEU A 53 -7.62 -7.97 2.61
N ASP A 54 -8.50 -7.15 2.06
CA ASP A 54 -9.75 -7.63 1.45
C ASP A 54 -9.47 -8.56 0.27
N MET A 55 -8.50 -8.21 -0.56
CA MET A 55 -8.11 -9.05 -1.68
C MET A 55 -7.54 -10.39 -1.22
N ALA A 56 -6.73 -10.39 -0.18
CA ALA A 56 -6.17 -11.61 0.38
C ALA A 56 -7.27 -12.54 0.91
N VAL A 57 -8.27 -11.98 1.56
CA VAL A 57 -9.42 -12.75 2.06
C VAL A 57 -10.23 -13.33 0.89
N MET A 58 -10.45 -12.55 -0.16
CA MET A 58 -11.18 -13.01 -1.34
C MET A 58 -10.43 -14.14 -2.06
N GLU A 59 -9.14 -14.05 -2.18
CA GLU A 59 -8.31 -15.10 -2.76
C GLU A 59 -8.39 -16.40 -1.95
N ALA A 60 -8.32 -16.31 -0.64
CA ALA A 60 -8.44 -17.44 0.26
C ALA A 60 -9.81 -18.12 0.12
N ARG A 61 -10.88 -17.35 -0.01
CA ARG A 61 -12.22 -17.87 -0.23
C ARG A 61 -12.36 -18.56 -1.58
N ALA A 62 -11.82 -17.96 -2.62
CA ALA A 62 -11.84 -18.52 -3.96
C ALA A 62 -11.13 -19.86 -4.01
N ASP A 63 -9.99 -19.99 -3.37
CA ASP A 63 -9.25 -21.24 -3.28
C ASP A 63 -10.05 -22.31 -2.53
N TYR A 64 -10.71 -21.95 -1.46
CA TYR A 64 -11.56 -22.85 -0.70
C TYR A 64 -12.74 -23.34 -1.53
N GLU A 65 -13.44 -22.43 -2.18
CA GLU A 65 -14.61 -22.75 -3.01
C GLU A 65 -14.24 -23.55 -4.26
N ALA A 66 -13.04 -23.35 -4.78
CA ALA A 66 -12.55 -24.12 -5.93
C ALA A 66 -12.16 -25.56 -5.58
N GLY A 67 -12.26 -25.95 -4.31
CA GLY A 67 -11.94 -27.29 -3.87
C GLY A 67 -10.46 -27.54 -3.62
N ASN A 68 -9.66 -26.52 -3.58
CA ASN A 68 -8.26 -26.60 -3.21
C ASN A 68 -8.10 -26.74 -1.70
N ILE A 69 -8.94 -27.58 -1.13
CA ILE A 69 -8.98 -27.79 0.30
C ILE A 69 -7.90 -28.74 0.66
N ILE A 70 -6.93 -28.20 1.28
CA ILE A 70 -5.95 -28.97 1.96
C ILE A 70 -6.51 -29.19 3.36
N THR A 71 -5.97 -30.07 4.08
CA THR A 71 -6.39 -30.52 5.39
C THR A 71 -6.58 -29.44 6.46
N GLU A 72 -6.21 -28.22 6.20
CA GLU A 72 -6.44 -27.11 7.12
C GLU A 72 -7.77 -26.44 6.83
N SER A 73 -8.54 -26.16 7.87
CA SER A 73 -9.74 -25.39 7.73
C SER A 73 -9.41 -23.93 7.47
N VAL A 74 -10.33 -23.23 6.78
CA VAL A 74 -10.18 -21.79 6.55
C VAL A 74 -10.10 -21.05 7.88
N GLU A 75 -10.82 -21.49 8.89
CA GLU A 75 -10.78 -20.89 10.22
C GLU A 75 -9.38 -20.98 10.85
N ASP A 76 -8.73 -22.11 10.75
CA ASP A 76 -7.38 -22.29 11.28
C ASP A 76 -6.39 -21.39 10.57
N HIS A 77 -6.52 -21.27 9.25
CA HIS A 77 -5.68 -20.41 8.45
C HIS A 77 -5.85 -18.94 8.83
N MET A 78 -7.07 -18.47 8.92
CA MET A 78 -7.39 -17.11 9.30
C MET A 78 -6.96 -16.81 10.73
N LYS A 79 -7.09 -17.76 11.61
CA LYS A 79 -6.65 -17.60 13.00
C LYS A 79 -5.13 -17.38 13.08
N ARG A 80 -4.36 -18.12 12.31
CA ARG A 80 -2.90 -17.95 12.25
C ARG A 80 -2.52 -16.58 11.70
N VAL A 81 -3.20 -16.11 10.66
CA VAL A 81 -2.96 -14.78 10.09
C VAL A 81 -3.28 -13.70 11.11
N THR A 82 -4.38 -13.85 11.84
CA THR A 82 -4.77 -12.91 12.88
C THR A 82 -3.78 -12.91 14.04
N ASP A 83 -3.32 -14.07 14.46
CA ASP A 83 -2.35 -14.22 15.54
C ASP A 83 -0.98 -13.64 15.16
N ALA A 84 -0.67 -13.57 13.88
CA ALA A 84 0.57 -12.99 13.37
C ALA A 84 0.54 -11.46 13.31
N LEU A 85 -0.63 -10.87 13.42
CA LEU A 85 -0.79 -9.42 13.43
C LEU A 85 -0.65 -8.89 14.86
#